data_e6ad70e173e5c7967821b86a4e43957a
#
_entry.id   e6ad70e173e5c7967821b86a4e43957a
#
_cell.length_a   1.000
_cell.length_b   1.000
_cell.length_c   1.000
_cell.angle_alpha   90.00
_cell.angle_beta   90.00
_cell.angle_gamma   90.00
#
_symmetry.space_group_name_H-M   'P 1'
#
loop_
_entity.id
_entity.type
_entity.pdbx_description
1 polymer ?
#
loop_
_entity_poly.entity_id
_entity_poly.type
_entity_poly.pdbx_seq_one_letter_code
_entity_poly.pdbx_strand_id
1 'polypeptide(L)'
;MLSNILMIDCMRQDSLDYHYVNNAINQIIQAEYGSHYLIVYPDLTTLREMYSKYVQAQIKENNEIILINPFYEITDSVRQILSKSGVNVSKYEKEKGLVIIDSLKEYFGPKSDMLFKRNLVNCAKQTGKNGLSIIGDIGAYTHKSKHNELVEYELSLPTKFDVDMKGFCLYHKKDFNKFSDKQKQELIGHHGKALEIGRISLIS
;
A
#
# COMPACT_ATOMS: atom_id res chain seq x y z
N MET A 1 27.73 34.76 2.31
CA MET A 1 26.76 34.75 1.18
C MET A 1 26.47 33.34 0.65
N LEU A 2 27.45 32.44 0.53
CA LEU A 2 27.25 31.06 0.05
C LEU A 2 26.38 30.18 0.96
N SER A 3 26.41 30.38 2.30
CA SER A 3 25.61 29.55 3.23
C SER A 3 24.10 29.82 3.16
N ASN A 4 23.68 31.04 2.79
CA ASN A 4 22.25 31.35 2.68
C ASN A 4 21.61 30.80 1.40
N ILE A 5 22.38 30.65 0.32
CA ILE A 5 21.88 30.09 -0.95
C ILE A 5 21.65 28.57 -0.78
N LEU A 6 22.58 27.84 -0.16
CA LEU A 6 22.45 26.43 0.13
C LEU A 6 21.25 26.09 1.07
N MET A 7 20.97 26.97 2.04
CA MET A 7 19.85 26.82 2.96
C MET A 7 18.50 27.04 2.26
N ILE A 8 18.43 28.03 1.34
CA ILE A 8 17.21 28.29 0.56
C ILE A 8 16.91 27.17 -0.44
N ASP A 9 17.94 26.59 -1.07
CA ASP A 9 17.77 25.47 -2.00
C ASP A 9 17.35 24.20 -1.27
N CYS A 10 17.89 23.91 -0.07
CA CYS A 10 17.46 22.80 0.76
C CYS A 10 15.99 22.94 1.19
N MET A 11 15.57 24.11 1.66
CA MET A 11 14.18 24.39 2.04
C MET A 11 13.19 24.33 0.86
N ARG A 12 13.61 24.71 -0.35
CA ARG A 12 12.81 24.55 -1.57
C ARG A 12 12.66 23.10 -1.98
N GLN A 13 13.72 22.32 -1.89
CA GLN A 13 13.69 20.89 -2.22
C GLN A 13 12.76 20.14 -1.26
N ASP A 14 12.89 20.37 0.05
CA ASP A 14 12.02 19.76 1.08
C ASP A 14 10.55 20.12 0.87
N SER A 15 10.23 21.38 0.49
CA SER A 15 8.86 21.80 0.23
C SER A 15 8.26 21.16 -1.02
N LEU A 16 9.06 20.98 -2.07
CA LEU A 16 8.65 20.29 -3.30
C LEU A 16 8.44 18.81 -3.03
N ASP A 17 9.36 18.14 -2.37
CA ASP A 17 9.25 16.72 -2.04
C ASP A 17 8.01 16.45 -1.16
N TYR A 18 7.71 17.30 -0.19
CA TYR A 18 6.51 17.21 0.64
C TYR A 18 5.21 17.38 -0.18
N HIS A 19 5.19 18.32 -1.11
CA HIS A 19 4.05 18.53 -2.00
C HIS A 19 3.80 17.29 -2.90
N TYR A 20 4.85 16.66 -3.39
CA TYR A 20 4.78 15.48 -4.24
C TYR A 20 4.31 14.23 -3.48
N VAL A 21 4.82 14.00 -2.28
CA VAL A 21 4.37 12.91 -1.40
C VAL A 21 2.86 13.03 -1.14
N ASN A 22 2.38 14.22 -0.79
CA ASN A 22 0.96 14.44 -0.54
C ASN A 22 0.09 14.20 -1.79
N ASN A 23 0.56 14.58 -2.97
CA ASN A 23 -0.19 14.35 -4.21
C ASN A 23 -0.34 12.84 -4.49
N ALA A 24 0.72 12.05 -4.36
CA ALA A 24 0.67 10.60 -4.54
C ALA A 24 -0.27 9.94 -3.52
N ILE A 25 -0.18 10.34 -2.24
CA ILE A 25 -1.06 9.83 -1.18
C ILE A 25 -2.52 10.19 -1.47
N ASN A 26 -2.80 11.41 -1.92
CA ASN A 26 -4.17 11.82 -2.29
C ASN A 26 -4.72 10.98 -3.45
N GLN A 27 -3.91 10.65 -4.45
CA GLN A 27 -4.33 9.75 -5.53
C GLN A 27 -4.67 8.34 -5.04
N ILE A 28 -3.93 7.84 -4.02
CA ILE A 28 -4.23 6.54 -3.39
C ILE A 28 -5.53 6.62 -2.59
N ILE A 29 -5.74 7.70 -1.83
CA ILE A 29 -6.97 7.91 -1.05
C ILE A 29 -8.20 7.99 -1.96
N GLN A 30 -8.07 8.62 -3.12
CA GLN A 30 -9.15 8.80 -4.10
C GLN A 30 -9.33 7.59 -5.05
N ALA A 31 -8.59 6.50 -4.85
CA ALA A 31 -8.73 5.31 -5.69
C ALA A 31 -10.17 4.75 -5.60
N GLU A 32 -10.74 4.44 -6.75
CA GLU A 32 -12.07 3.83 -6.88
C GLU A 32 -12.01 2.31 -6.68
N TYR A 33 -13.16 1.69 -6.40
CA TYR A 33 -13.26 0.23 -6.41
C TYR A 33 -12.90 -0.34 -7.78
N GLY A 34 -12.27 -1.49 -7.76
CA GLY A 34 -11.65 -2.10 -8.93
C GLY A 34 -10.18 -1.72 -9.13
N SER A 35 -9.67 -0.69 -8.44
CA SER A 35 -8.27 -0.25 -8.59
C SER A 35 -7.27 -1.32 -8.16
N HIS A 36 -6.25 -1.53 -9.00
CA HIS A 36 -5.08 -2.35 -8.69
C HIS A 36 -3.83 -1.51 -8.99
N TYR A 37 -3.16 -1.04 -7.93
CA TYR A 37 -2.05 -0.10 -8.04
C TYR A 37 -0.75 -0.71 -7.55
N LEU A 38 0.33 -0.46 -8.29
CA LEU A 38 1.71 -0.66 -7.86
C LEU A 38 2.21 0.62 -7.20
N ILE A 39 2.75 0.53 -5.99
CA ILE A 39 3.24 1.68 -5.24
C ILE A 39 4.68 1.41 -4.78
N VAL A 40 5.62 2.20 -5.26
CA VAL A 40 7.01 2.17 -4.82
C VAL A 40 7.21 3.22 -3.72
N TYR A 41 7.69 2.81 -2.56
CA TYR A 41 7.98 3.70 -1.44
C TYR A 41 9.48 3.68 -1.07
N PRO A 42 10.08 4.86 -0.71
CA PRO A 42 11.51 4.97 -0.47
C PRO A 42 11.95 4.46 0.90
N ASP A 43 11.11 4.64 1.93
CA ASP A 43 11.43 4.36 3.32
C ASP A 43 10.17 4.17 4.18
N LEU A 44 10.38 3.68 5.41
CA LEU A 44 9.28 3.40 6.34
C LEU A 44 8.55 4.66 6.84
N THR A 45 9.19 5.81 6.86
CA THR A 45 8.54 7.06 7.29
C THR A 45 7.46 7.44 6.30
N THR A 46 7.78 7.42 5.02
CA THR A 46 6.84 7.67 3.92
C THR A 46 5.73 6.63 3.86
N LEU A 47 6.07 5.35 4.05
CA LEU A 47 5.07 4.27 4.12
C LEU A 47 4.08 4.48 5.27
N ARG A 48 4.56 4.83 6.46
CA ARG A 48 3.76 5.08 7.67
C ARG A 48 2.81 6.26 7.47
N GLU A 49 3.29 7.33 6.87
CA GLU A 49 2.47 8.49 6.53
C GLU A 49 1.35 8.09 5.55
N MET A 50 1.69 7.35 4.50
CA MET A 50 0.74 6.90 3.48
C MET A 50 -0.38 6.05 4.08
N TYR A 51 -0.05 4.93 4.77
CA TYR A 51 -1.10 4.07 5.28
C TYR A 51 -1.90 4.73 6.42
N SER A 52 -1.28 5.61 7.23
CA SER A 52 -1.99 6.33 8.29
C SER A 52 -3.03 7.29 7.72
N LYS A 53 -2.65 8.11 6.73
CA LYS A 53 -3.58 9.02 6.04
C LYS A 53 -4.67 8.25 5.31
N TYR A 54 -4.31 7.16 4.62
CA TYR A 54 -5.26 6.30 3.93
C TYR A 54 -6.30 5.72 4.89
N VAL A 55 -5.86 5.07 5.96
CA VAL A 55 -6.76 4.46 6.96
C VAL A 55 -7.68 5.49 7.58
N GLN A 56 -7.16 6.67 7.95
CA GLN A 56 -7.98 7.75 8.51
C GLN A 56 -9.09 8.21 7.55
N ALA A 57 -8.75 8.40 6.28
CA ALA A 57 -9.70 8.83 5.27
C ALA A 57 -10.77 7.76 5.01
N GLN A 58 -10.36 6.51 4.74
CA GLN A 58 -11.29 5.45 4.35
C GLN A 58 -12.23 5.02 5.48
N ILE A 59 -11.75 4.99 6.72
CA ILE A 59 -12.60 4.65 7.87
C ILE A 59 -13.70 5.70 8.07
N LYS A 60 -13.39 6.98 7.88
CA LYS A 60 -14.36 8.06 8.09
C LYS A 60 -15.33 8.23 6.92
N GLU A 61 -14.81 8.16 5.71
CA GLU A 61 -15.55 8.55 4.51
C GLU A 61 -16.23 7.38 3.82
N ASN A 62 -15.56 6.24 3.75
CA ASN A 62 -16.01 5.13 2.91
C ASN A 62 -16.49 3.91 3.69
N ASN A 63 -16.32 3.87 5.01
CA ASN A 63 -16.76 2.73 5.83
C ASN A 63 -16.32 1.35 5.23
N GLU A 64 -15.05 1.24 4.88
CA GLU A 64 -14.48 0.03 4.27
C GLU A 64 -13.93 -0.94 5.31
N ILE A 65 -13.72 -2.19 4.91
CA ILE A 65 -12.74 -3.08 5.55
C ILE A 65 -11.37 -2.73 5.01
N ILE A 66 -10.39 -2.54 5.87
CA ILE A 66 -9.00 -2.28 5.49
C ILE A 66 -8.14 -3.44 5.96
N LEU A 67 -7.50 -4.14 5.03
CA LEU A 67 -6.50 -5.18 5.27
C LEU A 67 -5.11 -4.61 5.04
N ILE A 68 -4.25 -4.66 6.06
CA ILE A 68 -2.85 -4.25 5.96
C ILE A 68 -1.96 -5.48 6.17
N ASN A 69 -1.09 -5.74 5.21
CA ASN A 69 -0.11 -6.82 5.26
C ASN A 69 1.31 -6.22 5.31
N PRO A 70 1.82 -5.82 6.49
CA PRO A 70 3.16 -5.25 6.62
C PRO A 70 4.23 -6.34 6.50
N PHE A 71 5.39 -5.99 5.92
CA PHE A 71 6.58 -6.84 5.90
C PHE A 71 7.74 -6.23 6.71
N TYR A 72 8.09 -4.98 6.44
CA TYR A 72 9.22 -4.31 7.11
C TYR A 72 8.91 -3.81 8.52
N GLU A 73 7.68 -3.97 8.95
CA GLU A 73 7.22 -3.65 10.30
C GLU A 73 6.44 -4.83 10.89
N ILE A 74 6.57 -5.04 12.19
CA ILE A 74 5.71 -5.99 12.90
C ILE A 74 4.30 -5.40 13.04
N THR A 75 3.30 -6.26 13.09
CA THR A 75 1.89 -5.86 13.16
C THR A 75 1.58 -4.93 14.34
N ASP A 76 2.26 -5.11 15.48
CA ASP A 76 2.06 -4.26 16.66
C ASP A 76 2.62 -2.85 16.47
N SER A 77 3.72 -2.68 15.72
CA SER A 77 4.21 -1.36 15.34
C SER A 77 3.19 -0.62 14.48
N VAL A 78 2.58 -1.30 13.50
CA VAL A 78 1.53 -0.70 12.65
C VAL A 78 0.35 -0.26 13.50
N ARG A 79 -0.12 -1.08 14.46
CA ARG A 79 -1.19 -0.71 15.43
C ARG A 79 -0.84 0.53 16.22
N GLN A 80 0.39 0.61 16.75
CA GLN A 80 0.84 1.76 17.52
C GLN A 80 0.90 3.04 16.69
N ILE A 81 1.38 2.96 15.44
CA ILE A 81 1.47 4.10 14.53
C ILE A 81 0.08 4.60 14.16
N LEU A 82 -0.84 3.71 13.79
CA LEU A 82 -2.23 4.05 13.53
C LEU A 82 -2.91 4.69 14.75
N SER A 83 -2.67 4.15 15.94
CA SER A 83 -3.22 4.74 17.18
C SER A 83 -2.66 6.15 17.44
N LYS A 84 -1.35 6.36 17.24
CA LYS A 84 -0.72 7.68 17.36
C LYS A 84 -1.24 8.68 16.32
N SER A 85 -1.65 8.21 15.16
CA SER A 85 -2.29 9.04 14.12
C SER A 85 -3.77 9.32 14.37
N GLY A 86 -4.36 8.84 15.48
CA GLY A 86 -5.74 9.12 15.87
C GLY A 86 -6.76 8.08 15.41
N VAL A 87 -6.32 6.91 14.92
CA VAL A 87 -7.20 5.79 14.60
C VAL A 87 -7.50 4.97 15.87
N ASN A 88 -8.77 4.73 16.18
CA ASN A 88 -9.15 3.82 17.27
C ASN A 88 -9.02 2.36 16.82
N VAL A 89 -7.77 1.86 16.81
CA VAL A 89 -7.42 0.52 16.30
C VAL A 89 -8.25 -0.57 16.98
N SER A 90 -8.33 -0.57 18.32
CA SER A 90 -9.08 -1.61 19.07
C SER A 90 -10.56 -1.67 18.69
N LYS A 91 -11.19 -0.50 18.45
CA LYS A 91 -12.57 -0.43 17.98
C LYS A 91 -12.72 -1.06 16.61
N TYR A 92 -11.88 -0.62 15.65
CA TYR A 92 -12.02 -1.06 14.26
C TYR A 92 -11.62 -2.52 14.05
N GLU A 93 -10.65 -3.06 14.80
CA GLU A 93 -10.36 -4.51 14.80
C GLU A 93 -11.53 -5.32 15.36
N LYS A 94 -12.14 -4.88 16.47
CA LYS A 94 -13.34 -5.52 17.06
C LYS A 94 -14.53 -5.51 16.09
N GLU A 95 -14.74 -4.42 15.38
CA GLU A 95 -15.79 -4.24 14.37
C GLU A 95 -15.43 -4.87 13.01
N LYS A 96 -14.31 -5.56 12.91
CA LYS A 96 -13.77 -6.15 11.66
C LYS A 96 -13.62 -5.14 10.51
N GLY A 97 -13.48 -3.86 10.82
CA GLY A 97 -13.20 -2.80 9.87
C GLY A 97 -11.70 -2.61 9.59
N LEU A 98 -10.83 -3.13 10.47
CA LEU A 98 -9.39 -3.12 10.30
C LEU A 98 -8.85 -4.51 10.58
N VAL A 99 -8.02 -5.03 9.66
CA VAL A 99 -7.37 -6.35 9.77
C VAL A 99 -5.88 -6.14 9.49
N ILE A 100 -5.01 -6.54 10.40
CA ILE A 100 -3.55 -6.41 10.24
C ILE A 100 -2.94 -7.80 10.37
N ILE A 101 -2.40 -8.32 9.26
CA ILE A 101 -1.82 -9.67 9.17
C ILE A 101 -0.40 -9.54 8.62
N ASP A 102 0.55 -10.20 9.26
CA ASP A 102 1.93 -10.29 8.79
C ASP A 102 2.01 -10.82 7.34
N SER A 103 2.79 -10.14 6.51
CA SER A 103 2.92 -10.43 5.07
C SER A 103 3.42 -11.86 4.78
N LEU A 104 4.34 -12.40 5.60
CA LEU A 104 4.78 -13.81 5.45
C LEU A 104 3.63 -14.78 5.67
N LYS A 105 2.75 -14.51 6.64
CA LYS A 105 1.56 -15.34 6.89
C LYS A 105 0.55 -15.20 5.77
N GLU A 106 0.37 -13.99 5.24
CA GLU A 106 -0.57 -13.73 4.16
C GLU A 106 -0.15 -14.40 2.86
N TYR A 107 1.12 -14.28 2.45
CA TYR A 107 1.58 -14.81 1.15
C TYR A 107 2.06 -16.27 1.20
N PHE A 108 2.53 -16.75 2.35
CA PHE A 108 3.14 -18.09 2.46
C PHE A 108 2.52 -18.96 3.55
N GLY A 109 1.47 -18.48 4.20
CA GLY A 109 0.74 -19.25 5.20
C GLY A 109 -0.28 -20.22 4.58
N PRO A 110 -0.84 -21.15 5.36
CA PRO A 110 -1.74 -22.19 4.88
C PRO A 110 -3.11 -21.67 4.37
N LYS A 111 -3.41 -20.38 4.52
CA LYS A 111 -4.65 -19.73 4.06
C LYS A 111 -4.38 -18.58 3.07
N SER A 112 -3.21 -18.60 2.44
CA SER A 112 -2.80 -17.56 1.48
C SER A 112 -3.48 -17.76 0.13
N ASP A 113 -4.76 -17.42 0.00
CA ASP A 113 -5.46 -17.50 -1.28
C ASP A 113 -6.42 -16.33 -1.52
N MET A 114 -6.80 -16.15 -2.78
CA MET A 114 -7.81 -15.16 -3.20
C MET A 114 -9.19 -15.44 -2.60
N LEU A 115 -9.46 -16.65 -2.14
CA LEU A 115 -10.72 -17.01 -1.48
C LEU A 115 -10.88 -16.25 -0.16
N PHE A 116 -9.80 -16.09 0.61
CA PHE A 116 -9.82 -15.28 1.83
C PHE A 116 -10.21 -13.83 1.53
N LYS A 117 -9.63 -13.22 0.50
CA LYS A 117 -9.91 -11.84 0.09
C LYS A 117 -11.36 -11.68 -0.41
N ARG A 118 -11.87 -12.61 -1.20
CA ARG A 118 -13.28 -12.64 -1.62
C ARG A 118 -14.23 -12.81 -0.43
N ASN A 119 -13.86 -13.60 0.56
CA ASN A 119 -14.63 -13.74 1.80
C ASN A 119 -14.68 -12.43 2.60
N LEU A 120 -13.61 -11.63 2.61
CA LEU A 120 -13.61 -10.30 3.22
C LEU A 120 -14.54 -9.33 2.48
N VAL A 121 -14.58 -9.35 1.14
CA VAL A 121 -15.54 -8.56 0.36
C VAL A 121 -16.97 -8.95 0.68
N ASN A 122 -17.27 -10.25 0.77
CA ASN A 122 -18.59 -10.73 1.16
C ASN A 122 -18.93 -10.33 2.60
N CYS A 123 -17.97 -10.40 3.52
CA CYS A 123 -18.14 -9.93 4.90
C CYS A 123 -18.43 -8.42 4.95
N ALA A 124 -17.77 -7.62 4.11
CA ALA A 124 -18.06 -6.18 4.01
C ALA A 124 -19.53 -5.95 3.67
N LYS A 125 -20.05 -6.59 2.63
CA LYS A 125 -21.47 -6.49 2.24
C LYS A 125 -22.43 -6.91 3.34
N GLN A 126 -22.15 -8.02 4.03
CA GLN A 126 -22.98 -8.53 5.11
C GLN A 126 -22.98 -7.63 6.36
N THR A 127 -21.93 -6.87 6.59
CA THR A 127 -21.77 -5.99 7.74
C THR A 127 -22.11 -4.52 7.42
N GLY A 128 -22.66 -4.24 6.23
CA GLY A 128 -23.02 -2.89 5.80
C GLY A 128 -21.84 -2.00 5.50
N LYS A 129 -20.68 -2.60 5.17
CA LYS A 129 -19.49 -1.87 4.70
C LYS A 129 -19.46 -1.82 3.18
N ASN A 130 -18.85 -0.77 2.64
CA ASN A 130 -18.89 -0.49 1.21
C ASN A 130 -17.96 -1.40 0.37
N GLY A 131 -16.89 -1.93 0.98
CA GLY A 131 -15.93 -2.79 0.26
C GLY A 131 -14.70 -3.10 1.06
N LEU A 132 -13.64 -3.50 0.36
CA LEU A 132 -12.35 -3.92 0.91
C LEU A 132 -11.21 -3.13 0.28
N SER A 133 -10.29 -2.63 1.11
CA SER A 133 -9.00 -2.12 0.66
C SER A 133 -7.87 -2.99 1.19
N ILE A 134 -6.95 -3.38 0.33
CA ILE A 134 -5.78 -4.19 0.66
C ILE A 134 -4.52 -3.34 0.47
N ILE A 135 -3.75 -3.20 1.53
CA ILE A 135 -2.43 -2.56 1.54
C ILE A 135 -1.40 -3.65 1.79
N GLY A 136 -0.88 -4.25 0.72
CA GLY A 136 -0.03 -5.44 0.78
C GLY A 136 1.44 -5.14 0.49
N ASP A 137 2.32 -5.28 1.48
CA ASP A 137 3.77 -5.19 1.27
C ASP A 137 4.31 -6.53 0.77
N ILE A 138 4.86 -6.51 -0.45
CA ILE A 138 5.37 -7.71 -1.13
C ILE A 138 6.80 -8.10 -0.72
N GLY A 139 7.41 -7.38 0.21
CA GLY A 139 8.80 -7.62 0.67
C GLY A 139 9.04 -9.05 1.18
N ALA A 140 7.97 -9.76 1.57
CA ALA A 140 8.02 -11.17 1.94
C ALA A 140 8.58 -12.07 0.80
N TYR A 141 8.23 -11.80 -0.45
CA TYR A 141 8.78 -12.51 -1.62
C TYR A 141 10.26 -12.23 -1.82
N THR A 142 10.67 -10.96 -1.72
CA THR A 142 12.08 -10.57 -1.82
C THR A 142 12.93 -11.20 -0.72
N HIS A 143 12.41 -11.22 0.51
CA HIS A 143 13.07 -11.89 1.64
C HIS A 143 13.31 -13.38 1.38
N LYS A 144 12.39 -14.04 0.72
CA LYS A 144 12.50 -15.45 0.34
C LYS A 144 13.23 -15.69 -0.98
N SER A 145 13.79 -14.64 -1.60
CA SER A 145 14.44 -14.70 -2.91
C SER A 145 13.53 -15.24 -4.04
N LYS A 146 12.22 -14.98 -3.94
CA LYS A 146 11.17 -15.49 -4.84
C LYS A 146 10.68 -14.42 -5.82
N HIS A 147 11.60 -13.74 -6.50
CA HIS A 147 11.25 -12.64 -7.41
C HIS A 147 10.39 -13.08 -8.61
N ASN A 148 10.72 -14.24 -9.23
CA ASN A 148 9.93 -14.75 -10.35
C ASN A 148 8.53 -15.16 -9.91
N GLU A 149 8.42 -15.85 -8.76
CA GLU A 149 7.12 -16.23 -8.19
C GLU A 149 6.26 -15.00 -7.84
N LEU A 150 6.89 -13.89 -7.42
CA LEU A 150 6.17 -12.64 -7.22
C LEU A 150 5.62 -12.08 -8.54
N VAL A 151 6.43 -12.05 -9.59
CA VAL A 151 5.95 -11.58 -10.91
C VAL A 151 4.80 -12.46 -11.40
N GLU A 152 4.92 -13.78 -11.30
CA GLU A 152 3.85 -14.71 -11.66
C GLU A 152 2.59 -14.47 -10.82
N TYR A 153 2.74 -14.27 -9.50
CA TYR A 153 1.62 -13.96 -8.61
C TYR A 153 0.92 -12.66 -9.03
N GLU A 154 1.65 -11.57 -9.20
CA GLU A 154 1.08 -10.28 -9.61
C GLU A 154 0.39 -10.35 -10.97
N LEU A 155 1.00 -11.01 -11.96
CA LEU A 155 0.41 -11.20 -13.28
C LEU A 155 -0.81 -12.14 -13.28
N SER A 156 -0.98 -12.96 -12.24
CA SER A 156 -2.17 -13.80 -12.06
C SER A 156 -3.36 -13.03 -11.50
N LEU A 157 -3.14 -11.87 -10.88
CA LEU A 157 -4.20 -11.00 -10.41
C LEU A 157 -4.82 -10.23 -11.60
N PRO A 158 -6.08 -9.81 -11.53
CA PRO A 158 -6.65 -8.99 -12.59
C PRO A 158 -6.07 -7.57 -12.55
N THR A 159 -5.88 -6.95 -13.72
CA THR A 159 -5.49 -5.54 -13.83
C THR A 159 -6.51 -4.61 -13.20
N LYS A 160 -7.77 -5.01 -13.21
CA LYS A 160 -8.89 -4.34 -12.53
C LYS A 160 -9.77 -5.39 -11.85
N PHE A 161 -10.07 -5.18 -10.56
CA PHE A 161 -10.95 -6.09 -9.82
C PHE A 161 -12.41 -5.89 -10.24
N ASP A 162 -13.14 -7.00 -10.37
CA ASP A 162 -14.56 -7.06 -10.71
C ASP A 162 -15.49 -7.03 -9.49
N VAL A 163 -14.93 -6.72 -8.33
CA VAL A 163 -15.61 -6.65 -7.03
C VAL A 163 -15.27 -5.35 -6.30
N ASP A 164 -16.02 -4.99 -5.26
CA ASP A 164 -15.81 -3.78 -4.47
C ASP A 164 -14.52 -3.88 -3.63
N MET A 165 -13.40 -3.94 -4.33
CA MET A 165 -12.06 -4.08 -3.75
C MET A 165 -11.07 -3.10 -4.39
N LYS A 166 -10.13 -2.61 -3.58
CA LYS A 166 -8.94 -1.86 -4.01
C LYS A 166 -7.71 -2.62 -3.55
N GLY A 167 -6.74 -2.81 -4.42
CA GLY A 167 -5.47 -3.46 -4.14
C GLY A 167 -4.30 -2.50 -4.33
N PHE A 168 -3.47 -2.36 -3.32
CA PHE A 168 -2.24 -1.57 -3.34
C PHE A 168 -1.05 -2.49 -3.06
N CYS A 169 -0.30 -2.83 -4.10
CA CYS A 169 0.89 -3.66 -4.02
C CYS A 169 2.10 -2.76 -3.72
N LEU A 170 2.61 -2.85 -2.49
CA LEU A 170 3.67 -1.99 -1.98
C LEU A 170 5.04 -2.61 -2.20
N TYR A 171 5.90 -1.85 -2.85
CA TYR A 171 7.28 -2.22 -3.14
C TYR A 171 8.24 -1.26 -2.43
N HIS A 172 9.06 -1.76 -1.52
CA HIS A 172 10.19 -0.97 -1.03
C HIS A 172 11.14 -0.70 -2.20
N LYS A 173 11.56 0.54 -2.40
CA LYS A 173 12.42 0.96 -3.53
C LYS A 173 13.68 0.10 -3.71
N LYS A 174 14.32 -0.30 -2.59
CA LYS A 174 15.50 -1.17 -2.62
C LYS A 174 15.19 -2.55 -3.21
N ASP A 175 13.98 -3.07 -2.97
CA ASP A 175 13.57 -4.37 -3.51
C ASP A 175 13.10 -4.24 -4.95
N PHE A 176 12.34 -3.21 -5.27
CA PHE A 176 11.92 -2.94 -6.64
C PHE A 176 13.12 -2.78 -7.59
N ASN A 177 14.21 -2.20 -7.10
CA ASN A 177 15.45 -2.06 -7.88
C ASN A 177 16.19 -3.39 -8.16
N LYS A 178 15.84 -4.49 -7.47
CA LYS A 178 16.41 -5.82 -7.73
C LYS A 178 15.80 -6.53 -8.93
N PHE A 179 14.61 -6.11 -9.37
CA PHE A 179 13.96 -6.64 -10.57
C PHE A 179 14.71 -6.21 -11.83
N SER A 180 14.76 -7.07 -12.83
CA SER A 180 15.22 -6.71 -14.17
C SER A 180 14.28 -5.67 -14.80
N ASP A 181 14.78 -4.93 -15.80
CA ASP A 181 13.95 -3.94 -16.49
C ASP A 181 12.71 -4.57 -17.14
N LYS A 182 12.84 -5.78 -17.68
CA LYS A 182 11.72 -6.55 -18.22
C LYS A 182 10.65 -6.82 -17.14
N GLN A 183 11.07 -7.32 -15.97
CA GLN A 183 10.13 -7.59 -14.87
C GLN A 183 9.46 -6.32 -14.36
N LYS A 184 10.20 -5.20 -14.25
CA LYS A 184 9.62 -3.90 -13.88
C LYS A 184 8.57 -3.45 -14.88
N GLN A 185 8.85 -3.55 -16.18
CA GLN A 185 7.90 -3.19 -17.24
C GLN A 185 6.64 -4.07 -17.19
N GLU A 186 6.79 -5.39 -17.00
CA GLU A 186 5.68 -6.31 -16.85
C GLU A 186 4.80 -5.95 -15.64
N LEU A 187 5.41 -5.73 -14.47
CA LEU A 187 4.71 -5.33 -13.25
C LEU A 187 3.99 -3.98 -13.43
N ILE A 188 4.68 -2.95 -13.94
CA ILE A 188 4.11 -1.63 -14.18
C ILE A 188 2.95 -1.69 -15.18
N GLY A 189 3.14 -2.39 -16.30
CA GLY A 189 2.13 -2.50 -17.35
C GLY A 189 0.91 -3.32 -16.96
N HIS A 190 1.05 -4.21 -15.96
CA HIS A 190 -0.06 -5.04 -15.47
C HIS A 190 -0.95 -4.31 -14.47
N HIS A 191 -0.45 -3.33 -13.75
CA HIS A 191 -1.25 -2.56 -12.79
C HIS A 191 -1.98 -1.42 -13.48
N GLY A 192 -3.19 -1.11 -13.01
CA GLY A 192 -3.98 0.02 -13.53
C GLY A 192 -3.31 1.38 -13.33
N LYS A 193 -2.43 1.47 -12.32
CA LYS A 193 -1.60 2.64 -12.04
C LYS A 193 -0.33 2.23 -11.30
N ALA A 194 0.80 2.85 -11.66
CA ALA A 194 2.05 2.75 -10.92
C ALA A 194 2.44 4.13 -10.36
N LEU A 195 2.74 4.18 -9.06
CA LEU A 195 3.09 5.41 -8.35
C LEU A 195 4.40 5.22 -7.59
N GLU A 196 5.28 6.20 -7.64
CA GLU A 196 6.41 6.31 -6.71
C GLU A 196 6.11 7.43 -5.72
N ILE A 197 6.07 7.11 -4.41
CA ILE A 197 5.88 8.10 -3.36
C ILE A 197 7.24 8.74 -3.07
N GLY A 198 7.33 10.09 -3.17
CA GLY A 198 8.56 10.81 -2.85
C GLY A 198 9.33 11.39 -4.03
N ARG A 199 8.99 11.03 -5.27
CA ARG A 199 9.38 11.76 -6.49
C ARG A 199 8.32 11.52 -7.53
N ILE A 200 7.81 12.56 -8.18
CA ILE A 200 7.00 12.36 -9.40
C ILE A 200 7.94 11.88 -10.50
N SER A 201 7.94 10.60 -10.72
CA SER A 201 8.10 10.03 -12.04
C SER A 201 6.88 9.16 -12.27
N LEU A 202 5.97 9.62 -13.10
CA LEU A 202 5.10 8.69 -13.82
C LEU A 202 6.07 7.71 -14.47
N ILE A 203 6.11 6.50 -13.96
CA ILE A 203 6.88 5.43 -14.57
C ILE A 203 6.05 5.06 -15.80
N SER A 204 6.44 5.64 -16.94
CA SER A 204 5.89 5.33 -18.25
C SER A 204 6.49 4.05 -18.81
#